data_e870cffba723d008de01ad6322ef128e
#
_entry.id   e870cffba723d008de01ad6322ef128e
#
_cell.length_a   1.000
_cell.length_b   1.000
_cell.length_c   1.000
_cell.angle_alpha   90.00
_cell.angle_beta   90.00
_cell.angle_gamma   90.00
#
_symmetry.space_group_name_H-M   'P 1'
#
loop_
_entity.id
_entity.type
_entity.pdbx_description
1 polymer ?
#
loop_
_entity_poly.entity_id
_entity_poly.type
_entity_poly.pdbx_seq_one_letter_code
_entity_poly.pdbx_strand_id
1 'polypeptide(L)'
;SKGLLAGLWQPLAFEGTAMTQPELDAALHAIGLCVQWQAPLQSTRHVFTHRIWQISGFCGTAAGPAPEDCVWASRAELNGEYAVPSAFAGIMRQWRPE
;
A
#
# COMPACT_ATOMS: atom_id res chain seq x y z
N SER A 1 7.57 -6.11 -2.24
CA SER A 1 7.24 -6.99 -1.12
C SER A 1 8.50 -7.40 -0.34
N LYS A 2 9.34 -6.44 -0.01
CA LYS A 2 10.55 -6.67 0.77
C LYS A 2 10.33 -6.27 2.22
N GLY A 3 11.30 -6.54 3.08
CA GLY A 3 11.26 -6.21 4.50
C GLY A 3 10.71 -7.34 5.34
N LEU A 4 9.93 -7.02 6.38
CA LEU A 4 9.41 -8.02 7.33
C LEU A 4 8.59 -9.11 6.66
N LEU A 5 7.94 -8.79 5.54
CA LEU A 5 7.07 -9.71 4.82
C LEU A 5 7.70 -10.09 3.49
N ALA A 6 9.01 -10.25 3.46
CA ALA A 6 9.76 -10.57 2.25
C ALA A 6 9.19 -11.81 1.57
N GLY A 7 9.10 -11.75 0.24
CA GLY A 7 8.54 -12.81 -0.56
C GLY A 7 7.03 -12.76 -0.73
N LEU A 8 6.36 -11.83 -0.04
CA LEU A 8 4.92 -11.62 -0.16
C LEU A 8 4.64 -10.28 -0.83
N TRP A 9 3.45 -10.17 -1.40
CA TRP A 9 3.03 -8.92 -2.05
C TRP A 9 2.34 -8.00 -1.05
N GLN A 10 2.50 -6.70 -1.24
CA GLN A 10 1.86 -5.72 -0.36
C GLN A 10 1.56 -4.44 -1.15
N PRO A 11 0.61 -3.61 -0.66
CA PRO A 11 0.42 -2.27 -1.21
C PRO A 11 1.73 -1.49 -1.11
N LEU A 12 1.90 -0.47 -1.94
CA LEU A 12 3.07 0.41 -1.82
C LEU A 12 3.07 1.00 -0.41
N ALA A 13 4.12 0.72 0.33
CA ALA A 13 4.21 1.09 1.72
C ALA A 13 5.64 1.49 2.09
N PHE A 14 5.73 2.40 3.04
CA PHE A 14 7.00 2.87 3.57
C PHE A 14 7.00 2.67 5.08
N GLU A 15 8.03 2.03 5.60
CA GLU A 15 8.16 1.78 7.03
C GLU A 15 8.80 2.98 7.74
N GLY A 16 8.56 3.08 9.03
CA GLY A 16 9.13 4.13 9.85
C GLY A 16 8.11 5.16 10.26
N THR A 17 8.50 6.42 10.27
CA THR A 17 7.61 7.52 10.64
C THR A 17 6.50 7.67 9.61
N ALA A 18 5.27 7.87 10.08
CA ALA A 18 4.14 8.09 9.19
C ALA A 18 4.40 9.29 8.29
N MET A 19 4.10 9.12 7.00
CA MET A 19 4.31 10.16 6.00
C MET A 19 3.05 10.96 5.78
N THR A 20 3.20 12.25 5.55
CA THR A 20 2.11 13.09 5.09
C THR A 20 1.81 12.79 3.62
N GLN A 21 0.64 13.23 3.14
CA GLN A 21 0.30 13.05 1.74
C GLN A 21 1.31 13.72 0.79
N PRO A 22 1.78 14.96 1.03
CA PRO A 22 2.82 15.56 0.18
C PRO A 22 4.13 14.79 0.18
N GLU A 23 4.54 14.26 1.33
CA GLU A 23 5.75 13.44 1.41
C GLU A 23 5.60 12.15 0.61
N LEU A 24 4.46 11.51 0.74
CA LEU A 24 4.17 10.29 0.01
C LEU A 24 4.09 10.54 -1.49
N ASP A 25 3.45 11.65 -1.89
CA ASP A 25 3.37 12.05 -3.28
C ASP A 25 4.76 12.22 -3.89
N ALA A 26 5.66 12.89 -3.18
CA ALA A 26 7.03 13.08 -3.64
C ALA A 26 7.77 11.74 -3.77
N ALA A 27 7.59 10.85 -2.81
CA ALA A 27 8.23 9.54 -2.84
C ALA A 27 7.74 8.70 -4.03
N LEU A 28 6.44 8.75 -4.31
CA LEU A 28 5.87 8.00 -5.42
C LEU A 28 6.27 8.62 -6.76
N HIS A 29 6.32 9.94 -6.83
CA HIS A 29 6.77 10.62 -8.04
C HIS A 29 8.21 10.21 -8.37
N ALA A 30 9.05 10.04 -7.36
CA ALA A 30 10.44 9.64 -7.55
C ALA A 30 10.59 8.25 -8.19
N ILE A 31 9.58 7.38 -8.05
CA ILE A 31 9.60 6.06 -8.68
C ILE A 31 8.69 6.00 -9.92
N GLY A 32 8.26 7.15 -10.41
CA GLY A 32 7.54 7.24 -11.67
C GLY A 32 6.03 7.25 -11.58
N LEU A 33 5.46 7.43 -10.39
CA LEU A 33 4.02 7.45 -10.22
C LEU A 33 3.52 8.87 -9.95
N CYS A 34 2.60 9.34 -10.79
CA CYS A 34 1.86 10.56 -10.55
C CYS A 34 0.46 10.16 -10.10
N VAL A 35 0.09 10.56 -8.90
CA VAL A 35 -1.14 10.10 -8.24
C VAL A 35 -2.14 11.24 -8.09
N GLN A 36 -3.39 10.97 -8.44
CA GLN A 36 -4.51 11.84 -8.08
C GLN A 36 -5.10 11.30 -6.79
N TRP A 37 -4.92 12.05 -5.72
CA TRP A 37 -5.26 11.59 -4.38
C TRP A 37 -6.75 11.70 -4.10
N GLN A 38 -7.26 10.75 -3.34
CA GLN A 38 -8.60 10.74 -2.80
C GLN A 38 -8.51 10.94 -1.28
N ALA A 39 -9.62 10.78 -0.58
CA ALA A 39 -9.64 10.96 0.86
C ALA A 39 -8.69 9.95 1.53
N PRO A 40 -8.05 10.36 2.64
CA PRO A 40 -7.22 9.43 3.38
C PRO A 40 -8.05 8.28 3.95
N LEU A 41 -7.39 7.14 4.12
CA LEU A 41 -8.01 5.98 4.75
C LEU A 41 -7.89 6.10 6.25
N GLN A 42 -8.77 5.41 6.96
CA GLN A 42 -8.67 5.32 8.41
C GLN A 42 -7.47 4.45 8.76
N SER A 43 -6.70 4.90 9.75
CA SER A 43 -5.55 4.14 10.24
C SER A 43 -6.00 2.82 10.85
N THR A 44 -5.20 1.80 10.69
CA THR A 44 -5.46 0.49 11.27
C THR A 44 -4.26 0.04 12.09
N ARG A 45 -4.45 -1.00 12.86
CA ARG A 45 -3.45 -1.54 13.74
C ARG A 45 -3.37 -3.05 13.55
N HIS A 46 -2.15 -3.57 13.46
CA HIS A 46 -1.94 -5.01 13.40
C HIS A 46 -0.94 -5.40 14.46
N VAL A 47 -1.28 -6.41 15.25
CA VAL A 47 -0.45 -6.88 16.35
C VAL A 47 0.27 -8.16 15.96
N PHE A 48 1.60 -8.09 15.97
CA PHE A 48 2.46 -9.27 15.89
C PHE A 48 2.84 -9.69 17.32
N THR A 49 3.44 -10.85 17.45
CA THR A 49 3.84 -11.36 18.77
C THR A 49 4.68 -10.36 19.55
N HIS A 50 5.61 -9.67 18.90
CA HIS A 50 6.56 -8.78 19.57
C HIS A 50 6.54 -7.34 19.07
N ARG A 51 5.56 -6.97 18.23
CA ARG A 51 5.47 -5.59 17.74
C ARG A 51 4.06 -5.28 17.27
N ILE A 52 3.79 -3.99 17.21
CA ILE A 52 2.51 -3.45 16.74
C ILE A 52 2.80 -2.53 15.58
N TRP A 53 2.07 -2.73 14.48
CA TRP A 53 2.11 -1.81 13.36
C TRP A 53 0.91 -0.86 13.44
N GLN A 54 1.21 0.44 13.37
CA GLN A 54 0.22 1.46 13.07
C GLN A 54 0.31 1.71 11.58
N ILE A 55 -0.79 1.48 10.87
CA ILE A 55 -0.80 1.60 9.42
C ILE A 55 -1.74 2.73 9.02
N SER A 56 -1.19 3.76 8.41
CA SER A 56 -1.95 4.85 7.80
C SER A 56 -1.87 4.71 6.31
N GLY A 57 -2.91 5.10 5.60
CA GLY A 57 -2.92 4.96 4.16
C GLY A 57 -3.73 6.00 3.45
N PHE A 58 -3.47 6.09 2.17
CA PHE A 58 -4.17 6.99 1.25
C PHE A 58 -4.54 6.20 0.01
N CYS A 59 -5.69 6.52 -0.57
CA CYS A 59 -6.07 6.03 -1.88
C CYS A 59 -5.85 7.09 -2.92
N GLY A 60 -5.55 6.66 -4.12
CA GLY A 60 -5.45 7.55 -5.24
C GLY A 60 -5.54 6.76 -6.54
N THR A 61 -5.60 7.47 -7.64
CA THR A 61 -5.58 6.87 -8.97
C THR A 61 -4.30 7.26 -9.68
N ALA A 62 -3.75 6.32 -10.41
CA ALA A 62 -2.56 6.53 -11.20
C ALA A 62 -2.65 5.70 -12.47
N ALA A 63 -1.86 6.07 -13.48
CA ALA A 63 -1.84 5.37 -14.75
C ALA A 63 -0.40 5.24 -15.23
N GLY A 64 -0.20 4.43 -16.25
CA GLY A 64 1.11 4.19 -16.83
C GLY A 64 1.72 2.88 -16.36
N PRO A 65 2.98 2.62 -16.74
CA PRO A 65 3.62 1.38 -16.35
C PRO A 65 3.85 1.30 -14.86
N ALA A 66 3.81 0.09 -14.32
CA ALA A 66 4.12 -0.12 -12.92
C ALA A 66 5.59 0.20 -12.64
N PRO A 67 5.89 0.78 -11.47
CA PRO A 67 7.28 0.96 -11.06
C PRO A 67 8.02 -0.37 -10.98
N GLU A 68 9.35 -0.29 -10.94
CA GLU A 68 10.19 -1.48 -10.79
C GLU A 68 9.76 -2.27 -9.54
N ASP A 69 9.72 -3.58 -9.68
CA ASP A 69 9.31 -4.53 -8.63
C ASP A 69 7.84 -4.38 -8.19
N CYS A 70 7.03 -3.70 -9.01
CA CYS A 70 5.62 -3.54 -8.75
C CYS A 70 4.80 -4.13 -9.90
N VAL A 71 3.53 -4.43 -9.61
CA VAL A 71 2.58 -4.85 -10.63
C VAL A 71 1.27 -4.11 -10.42
N TRP A 72 0.55 -3.88 -11.50
CA TRP A 72 -0.86 -3.48 -11.44
C TRP A 72 -1.66 -4.76 -11.26
N ALA A 73 -2.41 -4.84 -10.18
CA ALA A 73 -3.19 -6.03 -9.87
C ALA A 73 -4.66 -5.70 -9.72
N SER A 74 -5.51 -6.54 -10.25
CA SER A 74 -6.94 -6.45 -10.05
C SER A 74 -7.32 -7.00 -8.67
N ARG A 75 -8.55 -6.72 -8.24
CA ARG A 75 -9.05 -7.29 -6.99
C ARG A 75 -9.00 -8.82 -7.02
N ALA A 76 -9.35 -9.43 -8.14
CA ALA A 76 -9.31 -10.88 -8.27
C ALA A 76 -7.90 -11.43 -8.10
N GLU A 77 -6.91 -10.74 -8.67
CA GLU A 77 -5.50 -11.13 -8.53
C GLU A 77 -5.00 -10.96 -7.10
N LEU A 78 -5.51 -9.96 -6.38
CA LEU A 78 -5.15 -9.76 -4.97
C LEU A 78 -5.69 -10.87 -4.06
N ASN A 79 -6.70 -11.60 -4.52
CA ASN A 79 -7.23 -12.74 -3.78
C ASN A 79 -6.59 -14.06 -4.21
N GLY A 80 -5.70 -14.04 -5.17
CA GLY A 80 -5.06 -15.22 -5.72
C GLY A 80 -3.57 -15.03 -5.92
N GLU A 81 -3.14 -14.77 -7.14
CA GLU A 81 -1.74 -14.75 -7.51
C GLU A 81 -0.90 -13.75 -6.71
N TYR A 82 -1.49 -12.57 -6.39
CA TYR A 82 -0.79 -11.53 -5.64
C TYR A 82 -1.44 -11.33 -4.27
N ALA A 83 -1.68 -12.42 -3.57
CA ALA A 83 -2.34 -12.36 -2.26
C ALA A 83 -1.56 -11.46 -1.28
N VAL A 84 -2.31 -10.64 -0.56
CA VAL A 84 -1.76 -9.64 0.36
C VAL A 84 -1.82 -10.16 1.79
N PRO A 85 -0.73 -9.99 2.57
CA PRO A 85 -0.74 -10.43 3.97
C PRO A 85 -1.85 -9.80 4.79
N SER A 86 -2.33 -10.54 5.78
CA SER A 86 -3.43 -10.10 6.63
C SER A 86 -3.13 -8.81 7.41
N ALA A 87 -1.86 -8.47 7.60
CA ALA A 87 -1.48 -7.22 8.25
C ALA A 87 -2.07 -5.99 7.55
N PHE A 88 -2.32 -6.08 6.24
CA PHE A 88 -2.87 -4.97 5.46
C PHE A 88 -4.39 -5.09 5.24
N ALA A 89 -5.03 -6.11 5.82
CA ALA A 89 -6.45 -6.34 5.56
C ALA A 89 -7.34 -5.16 5.95
N GLY A 90 -7.03 -4.49 7.07
CA GLY A 90 -7.80 -3.34 7.52
C GLY A 90 -7.75 -2.17 6.55
N ILE A 91 -6.60 -1.91 5.96
CA ILE A 91 -6.43 -0.88 4.94
C ILE A 91 -7.09 -1.33 3.63
N MET A 92 -6.87 -2.57 3.21
CA MET A 92 -7.39 -3.06 1.95
C MET A 92 -8.91 -3.11 1.91
N ARG A 93 -9.56 -3.35 3.05
CA ARG A 93 -11.04 -3.33 3.12
C ARG A 93 -11.63 -1.97 2.80
N GLN A 94 -10.87 -0.91 2.99
CA GLN A 94 -11.34 0.46 2.74
C GLN A 94 -11.20 0.86 1.27
N TRP A 95 -10.42 0.11 0.50
CA TRP A 95 -10.21 0.38 -0.91
C TRP A 95 -11.43 0.00 -1.72
N ARG A 96 -11.89 0.93 -2.55
CA ARG A 96 -13.06 0.75 -3.42
C ARG A 96 -12.66 1.09 -4.85
N PRO A 97 -12.20 0.10 -5.63
CA PRO A 97 -11.90 0.34 -7.04
C PRO A 97 -13.20 0.60 -7.80
N GLU A 98 -13.11 1.44 -8.82
CA GLU A 98 -14.27 1.73 -9.67
C GLU A 98 -14.37 0.76 -10.83
#